data_d0bfef51cae065bb944dd98819baf3ef
#
_entry.id   d0bfef51cae065bb944dd98819baf3ef
#
_cell.length_a   1.000
_cell.length_b   1.000
_cell.length_c   1.000
_cell.angle_alpha   90.00
_cell.angle_beta   90.00
_cell.angle_gamma   90.00
#
_symmetry.space_group_name_H-M   'P 1'
#
loop_
_entity.id
_entity.type
_entity.pdbx_description
1 polymer ?
#
loop_
_entity_poly.entity_id
_entity_poly.type
_entity_poly.pdbx_seq_one_letter_code
_entity_poly.pdbx_strand_id
1 'polypeptide(L)'
;MPAPHPPPDEHSDGTPFEPCTAFTAEELRGWGVDPSTVDDMSVEMHNLIRGCAWWQTNESWSLTINVLNASVERYLRPDKLLKLQEPVTVGGLSGAVNSSSGRQIHCDIVLPSRKAVVFFSVRVTSGREGALLVPDACNKAVDVATAVAGRLPQ
;
A
#
# COMPACT_ATOMS: atom_id res chain seq x y z
N MET A 1 6.13 -9.46 16.36
CA MET A 1 6.53 -10.44 15.33
C MET A 1 7.82 -10.02 14.66
N PRO A 2 8.73 -10.95 14.38
CA PRO A 2 9.92 -10.59 13.62
C PRO A 2 9.54 -10.18 12.20
N ALA A 3 10.35 -9.33 11.60
CA ALA A 3 10.15 -8.92 10.22
C ALA A 3 10.26 -10.15 9.30
N PRO A 4 9.27 -10.39 8.45
CA PRO A 4 9.29 -11.57 7.60
C PRO A 4 10.20 -11.45 6.36
N HIS A 5 10.81 -10.31 6.13
CA HIS A 5 11.65 -10.09 4.96
C HIS A 5 13.09 -9.79 5.34
N PRO A 6 14.01 -9.93 4.39
CA PRO A 6 15.41 -9.58 4.62
C PRO A 6 15.59 -8.08 4.88
N PRO A 7 16.74 -7.67 5.43
CA PRO A 7 17.03 -6.25 5.62
C PRO A 7 16.91 -5.44 4.32
N PRO A 8 16.65 -4.13 4.43
CA PRO A 8 16.56 -3.27 3.24
C PRO A 8 17.85 -3.31 2.43
N ASP A 9 17.70 -3.28 1.11
CA ASP A 9 18.82 -3.19 0.19
C ASP A 9 18.76 -1.88 -0.61
N GLU A 10 19.61 -1.75 -1.63
CA GLU A 10 19.72 -0.54 -2.45
C GLU A 10 18.44 -0.14 -3.18
N HIS A 11 17.44 -1.00 -3.25
CA HIS A 11 16.16 -0.71 -3.91
C HIS A 11 15.09 -0.22 -2.94
N SER A 12 15.28 -0.40 -1.65
CA SER A 12 14.24 -0.13 -0.66
C SER A 12 14.76 0.48 0.65
N ASP A 13 16.01 0.91 0.69
CA ASP A 13 16.63 1.47 1.89
C ASP A 13 16.47 2.99 2.04
N GLY A 14 15.73 3.62 1.13
CA GLY A 14 15.57 5.06 1.11
C GLY A 14 14.77 5.65 2.28
N THR A 15 14.14 4.82 3.07
CA THR A 15 13.47 5.22 4.32
C THR A 15 13.61 4.10 5.35
N PRO A 16 13.71 4.44 6.65
CA PRO A 16 13.71 3.42 7.71
C PRO A 16 12.31 2.88 8.02
N PHE A 17 11.26 3.39 7.40
CA PHE A 17 9.91 2.91 7.64
C PHE A 17 9.81 1.41 7.31
N GLU A 18 9.24 0.64 8.25
CA GLU A 18 9.18 -0.82 8.13
C GLU A 18 7.73 -1.29 8.08
N PRO A 19 7.17 -1.51 6.87
CA PRO A 19 5.74 -1.82 6.73
C PRO A 19 5.31 -3.09 7.46
N CYS A 20 6.18 -4.09 7.53
CA CYS A 20 5.80 -5.39 8.08
C CYS A 20 5.67 -5.39 9.61
N THR A 21 6.28 -4.44 10.29
CA THR A 21 6.29 -4.38 11.76
C THR A 21 5.69 -3.09 12.34
N ALA A 22 5.29 -2.16 11.47
CA ALA A 22 4.83 -0.84 11.92
C ALA A 22 3.44 -0.85 12.55
N PHE A 23 2.67 -1.91 12.37
CA PHE A 23 1.25 -1.92 12.73
C PHE A 23 0.93 -2.99 13.75
N THR A 24 0.06 -2.65 14.69
CA THR A 24 -0.45 -3.63 15.65
C THR A 24 -1.54 -4.48 14.99
N ALA A 25 -1.79 -5.65 15.58
CA ALA A 25 -2.90 -6.51 15.15
C ALA A 25 -4.23 -5.77 15.23
N GLU A 26 -4.42 -4.95 16.27
CA GLU A 26 -5.63 -4.15 16.44
C GLU A 26 -5.82 -3.14 15.33
N GLU A 27 -4.75 -2.45 14.91
CA GLU A 27 -4.80 -1.51 13.80
C GLU A 27 -5.19 -2.22 12.50
N LEU A 28 -4.58 -3.36 12.21
CA LEU A 28 -4.88 -4.14 11.01
C LEU A 28 -6.33 -4.59 10.98
N ARG A 29 -6.84 -5.11 12.09
CA ARG A 29 -8.26 -5.47 12.21
C ARG A 29 -9.17 -4.28 12.05
N GLY A 30 -8.77 -3.12 12.56
CA GLY A 30 -9.52 -1.88 12.39
C GLY A 30 -9.66 -1.47 10.94
N TRP A 31 -8.67 -1.81 10.09
CA TRP A 31 -8.75 -1.58 8.64
C TRP A 31 -9.54 -2.67 7.92
N GLY A 32 -9.82 -3.79 8.58
CA GLY A 32 -10.63 -4.85 8.01
C GLY A 32 -9.84 -6.03 7.45
N VAL A 33 -8.55 -6.13 7.76
CA VAL A 33 -7.72 -7.27 7.33
C VAL A 33 -7.33 -8.14 8.53
N ASP A 34 -7.04 -9.40 8.24
CA ASP A 34 -6.64 -10.38 9.25
C ASP A 34 -5.11 -10.34 9.43
N PRO A 35 -4.61 -9.98 10.62
CA PRO A 35 -3.17 -9.93 10.87
C PRO A 35 -2.45 -11.26 10.63
N SER A 36 -3.13 -12.39 10.80
CA SER A 36 -2.53 -13.71 10.61
C SER A 36 -2.25 -14.04 9.15
N THR A 37 -2.81 -13.29 8.22
CA THR A 37 -2.62 -13.51 6.78
C THR A 37 -1.37 -12.84 6.22
N VAL A 38 -0.54 -12.24 7.07
CA VAL A 38 0.64 -11.50 6.63
C VAL A 38 1.51 -12.32 5.68
N ASP A 39 1.91 -11.69 4.57
CA ASP A 39 2.76 -12.30 3.56
C ASP A 39 3.85 -11.31 3.15
N ASP A 40 5.08 -11.80 3.07
CA ASP A 40 6.23 -10.99 2.66
C ASP A 40 6.23 -10.83 1.14
N MET A 41 6.02 -9.60 0.68
CA MET A 41 5.95 -9.28 -0.73
C MET A 41 7.32 -9.04 -1.37
N SER A 42 8.38 -8.89 -0.57
CA SER A 42 9.71 -8.62 -1.12
C SER A 42 10.25 -9.81 -1.90
N VAL A 43 9.96 -11.02 -1.46
CA VAL A 43 10.41 -12.25 -2.14
C VAL A 43 9.79 -12.36 -3.53
N GLU A 44 8.50 -12.10 -3.65
CA GLU A 44 7.78 -12.19 -4.94
C GLU A 44 8.26 -11.14 -5.94
N MET A 45 8.74 -10.00 -5.46
CA MET A 45 9.22 -8.92 -6.30
C MET A 45 10.74 -8.88 -6.44
N HIS A 46 11.41 -10.00 -6.19
CA HIS A 46 12.86 -10.13 -6.31
C HIS A 46 13.63 -9.06 -5.52
N ASN A 47 13.13 -8.72 -4.34
CA ASN A 47 13.71 -7.71 -3.43
C ASN A 47 13.74 -6.28 -3.99
N LEU A 48 12.98 -6.00 -5.04
CA LEU A 48 12.84 -4.63 -5.57
C LEU A 48 12.00 -3.75 -4.65
N ILE A 49 11.15 -4.37 -3.84
CA ILE A 49 10.33 -3.69 -2.85
C ILE A 49 10.53 -4.33 -1.48
N ARG A 50 10.12 -3.62 -0.45
CA ARG A 50 10.13 -4.12 0.92
C ARG A 50 8.78 -3.85 1.53
N GLY A 51 8.04 -4.91 1.89
CA GLY A 51 6.70 -4.72 2.46
C GLY A 51 5.94 -6.01 2.64
N CYS A 52 4.73 -5.86 3.13
CA CYS A 52 3.84 -6.97 3.45
C CYS A 52 2.43 -6.74 2.93
N ALA A 53 1.73 -7.84 2.71
CA ALA A 53 0.32 -7.85 2.35
C ALA A 53 -0.49 -8.58 3.42
N TRP A 54 -1.73 -8.18 3.55
CA TRP A 54 -2.72 -8.80 4.43
C TRP A 54 -4.03 -8.93 3.68
N TRP A 55 -4.82 -9.94 4.01
CA TRP A 55 -6.10 -10.20 3.39
C TRP A 55 -7.24 -10.07 4.38
N GLN A 56 -8.39 -9.71 3.86
CA GLN A 56 -9.63 -9.82 4.61
C GLN A 56 -9.95 -11.32 4.80
N THR A 57 -10.66 -11.68 5.87
CA THR A 57 -10.92 -13.06 6.26
C THR A 57 -11.48 -13.93 5.13
N ASN A 58 -12.30 -13.38 4.26
CA ASN A 58 -12.87 -14.08 3.12
C ASN A 58 -12.03 -13.98 1.85
N GLU A 59 -10.84 -13.38 1.95
CA GLU A 59 -9.93 -13.15 0.82
C GLU A 59 -10.55 -12.33 -0.30
N SER A 60 -11.59 -11.54 0.00
CA SER A 60 -12.27 -10.73 -1.00
C SER A 60 -11.49 -9.48 -1.40
N TRP A 61 -10.58 -9.03 -0.55
CA TRP A 61 -9.69 -7.92 -0.85
C TRP A 61 -8.42 -8.00 -0.01
N SER A 62 -7.40 -7.31 -0.46
CA SER A 62 -6.10 -7.28 0.20
C SER A 62 -5.58 -5.85 0.37
N LEU A 63 -4.78 -5.66 1.39
CA LEU A 63 -4.02 -4.45 1.65
C LEU A 63 -2.54 -4.79 1.55
N THR A 64 -1.80 -4.04 0.74
CA THR A 64 -0.35 -4.19 0.63
C THR A 64 0.30 -2.85 0.94
N ILE A 65 1.32 -2.85 1.77
CA ILE A 65 2.09 -1.64 2.09
C ILE A 65 3.54 -1.93 1.79
N ASN A 66 4.11 -1.21 0.82
CA ASN A 66 5.44 -1.44 0.27
C ASN A 66 6.29 -0.18 0.27
N VAL A 67 7.59 -0.37 0.39
CA VAL A 67 8.61 0.67 0.25
C VAL A 67 9.43 0.40 -1.00
N LEU A 68 9.67 1.45 -1.79
CA LEU A 68 10.50 1.40 -2.99
C LEU A 68 11.27 2.72 -3.10
N ASN A 69 12.55 2.64 -3.43
CA ASN A 69 13.35 3.85 -3.70
C ASN A 69 12.91 4.48 -5.02
N ALA A 70 12.17 5.55 -4.92
CA ALA A 70 11.63 6.29 -6.06
C ALA A 70 11.12 7.64 -5.58
N SER A 71 10.65 8.47 -6.50
CA SER A 71 9.99 9.73 -6.19
C SER A 71 8.52 9.68 -6.58
N VAL A 72 7.70 10.48 -5.92
CA VAL A 72 6.28 10.62 -6.27
C VAL A 72 6.10 11.05 -7.73
N GLU A 73 6.98 11.91 -8.23
CA GLU A 73 6.91 12.41 -9.61
C GLU A 73 6.89 11.29 -10.64
N ARG A 74 7.61 10.20 -10.37
CA ARG A 74 7.62 9.05 -11.25
C ARG A 74 6.21 8.50 -11.48
N TYR A 75 5.37 8.52 -10.46
CA TYR A 75 4.00 7.99 -10.49
C TYR A 75 2.97 8.98 -10.99
N LEU A 76 3.39 10.21 -11.30
CA LEU A 76 2.57 11.23 -11.94
C LEU A 76 2.90 11.41 -13.42
N ARG A 77 3.91 10.71 -13.94
CA ARG A 77 4.23 10.73 -15.37
C ARG A 77 3.12 10.03 -16.14
N PRO A 78 2.66 10.59 -17.26
CA PRO A 78 1.58 9.99 -18.03
C PRO A 78 1.86 8.54 -18.37
N ASP A 79 0.90 7.66 -18.10
CA ASP A 79 0.97 6.24 -18.37
C ASP A 79 -0.38 5.77 -18.90
N LYS A 80 -0.36 5.29 -20.16
CA LYS A 80 -1.59 4.87 -20.85
C LYS A 80 -2.22 3.62 -20.26
N LEU A 81 -1.48 2.86 -19.46
CA LEU A 81 -2.00 1.66 -18.80
C LEU A 81 -2.83 1.98 -17.56
N LEU A 82 -2.78 3.20 -17.08
CA LEU A 82 -3.51 3.63 -15.89
C LEU A 82 -4.83 4.27 -16.26
N LYS A 83 -5.90 3.82 -15.63
CA LYS A 83 -7.25 4.40 -15.77
C LYS A 83 -7.44 5.62 -14.87
N LEU A 84 -6.67 5.70 -13.81
CA LEU A 84 -6.66 6.83 -12.89
C LEU A 84 -5.21 7.16 -12.56
N GLN A 85 -4.83 8.42 -12.70
CA GLN A 85 -3.51 8.90 -12.33
C GLN A 85 -3.61 10.40 -12.06
N GLU A 86 -3.49 10.78 -10.80
CA GLU A 86 -3.58 12.20 -10.44
C GLU A 86 -2.84 12.47 -9.13
N PRO A 87 -2.48 13.73 -8.87
CA PRO A 87 -1.89 14.10 -7.58
C PRO A 87 -2.94 14.02 -6.48
N VAL A 88 -2.47 13.76 -5.26
CA VAL A 88 -3.32 13.69 -4.07
C VAL A 88 -2.54 14.24 -2.88
N THR A 89 -3.26 14.83 -1.93
CA THR A 89 -2.67 15.23 -0.64
C THR A 89 -3.31 14.37 0.44
N VAL A 90 -2.47 13.65 1.17
CA VAL A 90 -2.91 12.74 2.24
C VAL A 90 -2.10 13.03 3.49
N GLY A 91 -2.78 13.37 4.58
CA GLY A 91 -2.11 13.67 5.84
C GLY A 91 -1.06 14.77 5.74
N GLY A 92 -1.27 15.75 4.86
CA GLY A 92 -0.32 16.84 4.63
C GLY A 92 0.81 16.49 3.66
N LEU A 93 0.89 15.25 3.17
CA LEU A 93 1.91 14.84 2.21
C LEU A 93 1.37 14.88 0.79
N SER A 94 2.18 15.40 -0.13
CA SER A 94 1.84 15.44 -1.55
C SER A 94 2.24 14.12 -2.18
N GLY A 95 1.28 13.39 -2.70
CA GLY A 95 1.48 12.07 -3.27
C GLY A 95 0.78 11.88 -4.61
N ALA A 96 0.62 10.64 -5.01
CA ALA A 96 -0.07 10.25 -6.23
C ALA A 96 -1.11 9.17 -5.94
N VAL A 97 -2.17 9.16 -6.73
CA VAL A 97 -3.13 8.07 -6.76
C VAL A 97 -3.13 7.46 -8.15
N ASN A 98 -2.98 6.14 -8.22
CA ASN A 98 -2.94 5.39 -9.47
C ASN A 98 -3.89 4.21 -9.42
N SER A 99 -4.52 3.91 -10.54
CA SER A 99 -5.32 2.69 -10.69
C SER A 99 -5.25 2.20 -12.12
N SER A 100 -4.93 0.93 -12.30
CA SER A 100 -4.92 0.27 -13.61
C SER A 100 -6.27 -0.34 -13.97
N SER A 101 -7.10 -0.66 -12.98
CA SER A 101 -8.36 -1.40 -13.17
C SER A 101 -9.60 -0.59 -12.84
N GLY A 102 -9.45 0.65 -12.42
CA GLY A 102 -10.53 1.49 -11.94
C GLY A 102 -10.51 1.61 -10.41
N ARG A 103 -10.87 2.78 -9.91
CA ARG A 103 -10.68 3.18 -8.51
C ARG A 103 -11.41 2.29 -7.49
N GLN A 104 -12.43 1.56 -7.91
CA GLN A 104 -13.18 0.68 -7.01
C GLN A 104 -12.54 -0.69 -6.86
N ILE A 105 -11.73 -1.11 -7.82
CA ILE A 105 -11.17 -2.46 -7.89
C ILE A 105 -9.71 -2.50 -7.44
N HIS A 106 -8.93 -1.51 -7.82
CA HIS A 106 -7.52 -1.44 -7.46
C HIS A 106 -7.11 0.02 -7.32
N CYS A 107 -6.40 0.31 -6.25
CA CYS A 107 -5.91 1.67 -6.04
C CYS A 107 -4.60 1.66 -5.26
N ASP A 108 -3.64 2.42 -5.77
CA ASP A 108 -2.39 2.69 -5.10
C ASP A 108 -2.35 4.15 -4.67
N ILE A 109 -2.16 4.39 -3.40
CA ILE A 109 -1.77 5.71 -2.88
C ILE A 109 -0.26 5.67 -2.68
N VAL A 110 0.45 6.62 -3.27
CA VAL A 110 1.91 6.69 -3.23
C VAL A 110 2.29 7.94 -2.47
N LEU A 111 2.93 7.78 -1.32
CA LEU A 111 3.35 8.88 -0.46
C LEU A 111 4.86 8.92 -0.34
N PRO A 112 5.47 10.12 -0.20
CA PRO A 112 6.91 10.24 -0.04
C PRO A 112 7.35 9.87 1.37
N SER A 113 8.53 9.28 1.49
CA SER A 113 9.21 9.06 2.75
C SER A 113 10.72 9.09 2.49
N ARG A 114 11.35 10.21 2.81
CA ARG A 114 12.77 10.47 2.54
C ARG A 114 13.12 10.23 1.06
N LYS A 115 14.00 9.27 0.76
CA LYS A 115 14.42 8.96 -0.62
C LYS A 115 13.60 7.84 -1.24
N ALA A 116 12.51 7.45 -0.59
CA ALA A 116 11.63 6.38 -1.02
C ALA A 116 10.20 6.86 -1.16
N VAL A 117 9.36 6.01 -1.72
CA VAL A 117 7.91 6.14 -1.65
C VAL A 117 7.35 4.94 -0.90
N VAL A 118 6.19 5.15 -0.30
CA VAL A 118 5.42 4.09 0.36
C VAL A 118 4.12 3.94 -0.38
N PHE A 119 3.83 2.73 -0.83
CA PHE A 119 2.59 2.39 -1.50
C PHE A 119 1.59 1.84 -0.50
N PHE A 120 0.38 2.33 -0.59
CA PHE A 120 -0.78 1.78 0.09
C PHE A 120 -1.70 1.24 -1.00
N SER A 121 -1.63 -0.07 -1.24
CA SER A 121 -2.36 -0.73 -2.31
C SER A 121 -3.54 -1.49 -1.78
N VAL A 122 -4.71 -1.25 -2.32
CA VAL A 122 -5.90 -2.04 -2.04
C VAL A 122 -6.36 -2.68 -3.35
N ARG A 123 -6.57 -4.00 -3.30
CA ARG A 123 -7.04 -4.76 -4.45
C ARG A 123 -8.24 -5.60 -4.05
N VAL A 124 -9.33 -5.44 -4.79
CA VAL A 124 -10.54 -6.24 -4.62
C VAL A 124 -10.46 -7.42 -5.58
N THR A 125 -10.50 -8.65 -5.06
CA THR A 125 -10.25 -9.86 -5.83
C THR A 125 -11.50 -10.65 -6.17
N SER A 126 -12.59 -10.52 -5.37
CA SER A 126 -13.84 -11.19 -5.66
C SER A 126 -14.98 -10.22 -5.40
N GLY A 127 -15.33 -9.51 -6.44
CA GLY A 127 -16.18 -8.37 -6.26
C GLY A 127 -17.67 -8.63 -6.29
N ARG A 128 -18.12 -9.76 -6.76
CA ARG A 128 -19.53 -9.79 -7.13
C ARG A 128 -20.48 -10.17 -6.01
N GLU A 129 -20.22 -11.27 -5.38
CA GLU A 129 -21.09 -11.77 -4.32
C GLU A 129 -20.89 -11.03 -3.01
N GLY A 130 -19.70 -10.50 -2.83
CA GLY A 130 -19.35 -9.72 -1.66
C GLY A 130 -19.36 -8.22 -1.89
N ALA A 131 -19.99 -7.73 -2.96
CA ALA A 131 -19.92 -6.31 -3.35
C ALA A 131 -20.33 -5.34 -2.23
N LEU A 132 -21.25 -5.75 -1.37
CA LEU A 132 -21.67 -4.95 -0.23
C LEU A 132 -20.71 -5.04 0.94
N LEU A 133 -19.81 -6.03 0.94
CA LEU A 133 -18.86 -6.29 2.01
C LEU A 133 -17.42 -5.87 1.64
N VAL A 134 -17.18 -5.55 0.36
CA VAL A 134 -15.85 -5.09 -0.06
C VAL A 134 -15.81 -3.56 -0.11
N PRO A 135 -14.67 -2.97 0.24
CA PRO A 135 -14.53 -1.52 0.17
C PRO A 135 -14.38 -1.04 -1.28
N ASP A 136 -14.64 0.24 -1.49
CA ASP A 136 -14.11 0.94 -2.65
C ASP A 136 -12.58 1.00 -2.47
N ALA A 137 -11.83 0.50 -3.44
CA ALA A 137 -10.39 0.34 -3.27
C ALA A 137 -9.68 1.67 -2.96
N CYS A 138 -9.98 2.75 -3.70
CA CYS A 138 -9.33 4.03 -3.43
C CYS A 138 -9.75 4.63 -2.09
N ASN A 139 -11.01 4.52 -1.70
CA ASN A 139 -11.45 5.03 -0.40
C ASN A 139 -10.73 4.31 0.73
N LYS A 140 -10.60 2.99 0.65
CA LYS A 140 -9.89 2.22 1.67
C LYS A 140 -8.39 2.55 1.67
N ALA A 141 -7.77 2.67 0.50
CA ALA A 141 -6.35 3.01 0.41
C ALA A 141 -6.08 4.40 1.02
N VAL A 142 -6.96 5.37 0.75
CA VAL A 142 -6.84 6.72 1.34
C VAL A 142 -7.02 6.67 2.86
N ASP A 143 -7.96 5.89 3.36
CA ASP A 143 -8.19 5.76 4.80
C ASP A 143 -6.94 5.22 5.52
N VAL A 144 -6.36 4.16 4.97
CA VAL A 144 -5.14 3.57 5.56
C VAL A 144 -3.97 4.54 5.44
N ALA A 145 -3.76 5.13 4.27
CA ALA A 145 -2.68 6.09 4.05
C ALA A 145 -2.80 7.30 4.99
N THR A 146 -4.01 7.80 5.21
CA THR A 146 -4.26 8.92 6.13
C THR A 146 -3.85 8.55 7.56
N ALA A 147 -4.18 7.34 7.99
CA ALA A 147 -3.84 6.87 9.34
C ALA A 147 -2.31 6.72 9.53
N VAL A 148 -1.57 6.44 8.46
CA VAL A 148 -0.13 6.14 8.52
C VAL A 148 0.73 7.34 8.17
N ALA A 149 0.23 8.31 7.42
CA ALA A 149 1.01 9.42 6.86
C ALA A 149 1.89 10.13 7.90
N GLY A 150 1.37 10.37 9.10
CA GLY A 150 2.11 11.02 10.18
C GLY A 150 3.27 10.22 10.75
N ARG A 151 3.35 8.94 10.45
CA ARG A 151 4.43 8.06 10.91
C ARG A 151 5.55 7.91 9.87
N LEU A 152 5.35 8.38 8.65
CA LEU A 152 6.36 8.26 7.59
C LEU A 152 7.47 9.26 7.82
N PRO A 153 8.73 8.81 7.98
CA PRO A 153 9.87 9.72 8.07
C PRO A 153 9.98 10.62 6.83
N GLN A 154 10.21 11.91 7.06
CA GLN A 154 10.39 12.88 5.98
C GLN A 154 11.80 13.44 5.95
#